data_c01fcb1cce31b14d47dfdd284782a6c1
#
_entry.id   c01fcb1cce31b14d47dfdd284782a6c1
#
_cell.length_a   1.000
_cell.length_b   1.000
_cell.length_c   1.000
_cell.angle_alpha   90.00
_cell.angle_beta   90.00
_cell.angle_gamma   90.00
#
_symmetry.space_group_name_H-M   'P 1'
#
loop_
_entity.id
_entity.type
_entity.pdbx_description
1 polymer ?
#
loop_
_entity_poly.entity_id
_entity_poly.type
_entity_poly.pdbx_seq_one_letter_code
_entity_poly.pdbx_strand_id
1 'polypeptide(L)'
;LKQCIADAIMTYGVGSTGSRRLSGNHQIFLDTEQYIANWVGKPAGVLFNSGFQMNSSIFSVLADKTTLIVADKLIHASLIDGIQNSDAQLVRFRHNDMDHLAQVLKKYAHNYSEVIIVCESIYSMDGDTVPIHDIIQLKNEYNAKLIVDEAHSIGLYGVGGNGWINEQGCLSDVDIVLVAFGKAFGLSGGMLLSSQDIVAKMRAKC
;
A
#
# COMPACT_ATOMS: atom_id res chain seq x y z
N LEU A 1 14.80 -8.72 -19.74
CA LEU A 1 13.75 -7.74 -19.56
C LEU A 1 13.34 -7.10 -20.89
N LYS A 2 14.25 -6.45 -21.68
CA LYS A 2 13.89 -5.77 -22.94
C LYS A 2 13.17 -6.71 -23.94
N GLN A 3 13.68 -7.93 -24.12
CA GLN A 3 13.07 -8.91 -25.02
C GLN A 3 11.67 -9.32 -24.52
N CYS A 4 11.51 -9.59 -23.22
CA CYS A 4 10.20 -9.94 -22.65
C CYS A 4 9.17 -8.82 -22.84
N ILE A 5 9.61 -7.54 -22.74
CA ILE A 5 8.72 -6.40 -23.00
C ILE A 5 8.34 -6.34 -24.47
N ALA A 6 9.28 -6.53 -25.39
CA ALA A 6 9.00 -6.54 -26.84
C ALA A 6 8.00 -7.66 -27.20
N ASP A 7 8.20 -8.87 -26.68
CA ASP A 7 7.31 -10.01 -26.88
C ASP A 7 5.90 -9.75 -26.32
N ALA A 8 5.81 -9.12 -25.14
CA ALA A 8 4.55 -8.72 -24.53
C ALA A 8 3.82 -7.67 -25.39
N ILE A 9 4.52 -6.68 -25.94
CA ILE A 9 3.96 -5.68 -26.85
C ILE A 9 3.40 -6.35 -28.12
N MET A 10 4.11 -7.31 -28.67
CA MET A 10 3.64 -8.05 -29.87
C MET A 10 2.41 -8.91 -29.57
N THR A 11 2.26 -9.40 -28.34
CA THR A 11 1.15 -10.25 -27.93
C THR A 11 -0.08 -9.46 -27.48
N TYR A 12 0.11 -8.40 -26.70
CA TYR A 12 -0.97 -7.68 -26.01
C TYR A 12 -1.17 -6.24 -26.53
N GLY A 13 -0.26 -5.73 -27.35
CA GLY A 13 -0.23 -4.31 -27.74
C GLY A 13 0.34 -3.40 -26.64
N VAL A 14 0.19 -2.08 -26.86
CA VAL A 14 0.70 -1.04 -25.93
C VAL A 14 -0.36 -0.47 -25.01
N GLY A 15 -1.61 -0.90 -25.14
CA GLY A 15 -2.74 -0.44 -24.35
C GLY A 15 -3.96 -1.31 -24.54
N SER A 16 -4.97 -1.11 -23.71
CA SER A 16 -6.13 -1.99 -23.64
C SER A 16 -7.39 -1.43 -24.31
N THR A 17 -7.31 -0.30 -25.02
CA THR A 17 -8.42 0.36 -25.74
C THR A 17 -9.73 0.58 -24.96
N GLY A 18 -9.74 0.29 -23.67
CA GLY A 18 -10.90 0.45 -22.78
C GLY A 18 -10.51 0.34 -21.30
N SER A 19 -11.40 0.77 -20.41
CA SER A 19 -11.18 0.59 -18.99
C SER A 19 -11.22 -0.88 -18.58
N ARG A 20 -10.52 -1.25 -17.52
CA ARG A 20 -10.53 -2.61 -16.95
C ARG A 20 -11.93 -3.07 -16.53
N ARG A 21 -12.84 -2.14 -16.21
CA ARG A 21 -14.25 -2.45 -15.85
C ARG A 21 -15.13 -2.82 -17.04
N LEU A 22 -14.71 -2.51 -18.25
CA LEU A 22 -15.47 -2.79 -19.49
C LEU A 22 -14.75 -3.85 -20.34
N SER A 23 -13.93 -3.40 -21.28
CA SER A 23 -13.29 -4.28 -22.26
C SER A 23 -11.77 -4.37 -22.15
N GLY A 24 -11.16 -3.54 -21.31
CA GLY A 24 -9.70 -3.40 -21.24
C GLY A 24 -9.02 -4.25 -20.17
N ASN A 25 -9.70 -5.25 -19.59
CA ASN A 25 -9.10 -6.13 -18.58
C ASN A 25 -8.45 -7.36 -19.23
N HIS A 26 -7.27 -7.18 -19.78
CA HIS A 26 -6.50 -8.29 -20.37
C HIS A 26 -6.08 -9.31 -19.31
N GLN A 27 -5.96 -10.57 -19.70
CA GLN A 27 -5.57 -11.67 -18.82
C GLN A 27 -4.22 -11.42 -18.13
N ILE A 28 -3.28 -10.78 -18.83
CA ILE A 28 -1.96 -10.43 -18.26
C ILE A 28 -2.05 -9.58 -16.98
N PHE A 29 -3.08 -8.74 -16.83
CA PHE A 29 -3.28 -7.99 -15.58
C PHE A 29 -3.63 -8.92 -14.42
N LEU A 30 -4.54 -9.87 -14.66
CA LEU A 30 -4.97 -10.83 -13.64
C LEU A 30 -3.82 -11.76 -13.23
N ASP A 31 -3.08 -12.26 -14.22
CA ASP A 31 -1.93 -13.14 -14.00
C ASP A 31 -0.83 -12.42 -13.20
N THR A 32 -0.56 -11.14 -13.53
CA THR A 32 0.42 -10.32 -12.82
C THR A 32 -0.02 -10.03 -11.39
N GLU A 33 -1.29 -9.67 -11.19
CA GLU A 33 -1.86 -9.43 -9.86
C GLU A 33 -1.74 -10.66 -8.98
N GLN A 34 -2.10 -11.82 -9.50
CA GLN A 34 -1.99 -13.08 -8.76
C GLN A 34 -0.54 -13.48 -8.49
N TYR A 35 0.35 -13.33 -9.48
CA TYR A 35 1.76 -13.65 -9.34
C TYR A 35 2.42 -12.83 -8.23
N ILE A 36 2.23 -11.50 -8.26
CA ILE A 36 2.83 -10.60 -7.26
C ILE A 36 2.19 -10.81 -5.89
N ALA A 37 0.87 -11.01 -5.81
CA ALA A 37 0.20 -11.30 -4.55
C ALA A 37 0.77 -12.58 -3.90
N ASN A 38 0.94 -13.65 -4.67
CA ASN A 38 1.54 -14.90 -4.20
C ASN A 38 3.00 -14.72 -3.77
N TRP A 39 3.80 -13.96 -4.57
CA TRP A 39 5.20 -13.71 -4.28
C TRP A 39 5.41 -12.93 -2.98
N VAL A 40 4.57 -11.91 -2.73
CA VAL A 40 4.59 -11.15 -1.48
C VAL A 40 3.94 -11.93 -0.33
N GLY A 41 3.00 -12.84 -0.62
CA GLY A 41 2.27 -13.63 0.38
C GLY A 41 0.95 -13.01 0.82
N LYS A 42 0.35 -12.14 -0.01
CA LYS A 42 -0.99 -11.59 0.23
C LYS A 42 -2.06 -12.34 -0.58
N PRO A 43 -3.31 -12.42 -0.08
CA PRO A 43 -4.39 -13.15 -0.76
C PRO A 43 -4.77 -12.60 -2.12
N ALA A 44 -4.62 -11.29 -2.35
CA ALA A 44 -5.00 -10.63 -3.60
C ALA A 44 -4.26 -9.30 -3.79
N GLY A 45 -4.34 -8.78 -5.02
CA GLY A 45 -3.83 -7.47 -5.33
C GLY A 45 -4.55 -6.79 -6.49
N VAL A 46 -4.33 -5.50 -6.64
CA VAL A 46 -4.84 -4.69 -7.74
C VAL A 46 -3.76 -3.75 -8.26
N LEU A 47 -3.55 -3.78 -9.59
CA LEU A 47 -2.58 -2.96 -10.32
C LEU A 47 -3.09 -1.55 -10.57
N PHE A 48 -2.16 -0.59 -10.49
CA PHE A 48 -2.33 0.81 -10.85
C PHE A 48 -1.24 1.24 -11.84
N ASN A 49 -1.50 2.29 -12.62
CA ASN A 49 -0.56 2.79 -13.62
C ASN A 49 0.72 3.38 -13.01
N SER A 50 0.66 3.81 -11.75
CA SER A 50 1.83 4.26 -10.98
C SER A 50 1.59 4.13 -9.48
N GLY A 51 2.68 4.08 -8.69
CA GLY A 51 2.59 4.16 -7.23
C GLY A 51 1.98 5.47 -6.75
N PHE A 52 2.25 6.59 -7.44
CA PHE A 52 1.65 7.88 -7.11
C PHE A 52 0.12 7.83 -7.26
N GLN A 53 -0.39 7.37 -8.40
CA GLN A 53 -1.82 7.25 -8.65
C GLN A 53 -2.49 6.29 -7.64
N MET A 54 -1.85 5.17 -7.34
CA MET A 54 -2.31 4.26 -6.30
C MET A 54 -2.47 4.99 -4.97
N ASN A 55 -1.40 5.58 -4.45
CA ASN A 55 -1.39 6.25 -3.15
C ASN A 55 -2.42 7.40 -3.08
N SER A 56 -2.56 8.17 -4.16
CA SER A 56 -3.49 9.30 -4.23
C SER A 56 -4.96 8.88 -4.28
N SER A 57 -5.28 7.65 -4.69
CA SER A 57 -6.66 7.20 -4.90
C SER A 57 -7.20 6.25 -3.83
N ILE A 58 -6.35 5.50 -3.12
CA ILE A 58 -6.81 4.43 -2.24
C ILE A 58 -7.67 4.92 -1.07
N PHE A 59 -7.35 6.08 -0.50
CA PHE A 59 -8.04 6.57 0.71
C PHE A 59 -9.46 7.05 0.44
N SER A 60 -9.76 7.53 -0.77
CA SER A 60 -11.14 7.85 -1.16
C SER A 60 -12.08 6.64 -1.20
N VAL A 61 -11.51 5.44 -1.25
CA VAL A 61 -12.24 4.16 -1.23
C VAL A 61 -12.22 3.52 0.16
N LEU A 62 -11.10 3.65 0.88
CA LEU A 62 -10.85 2.95 2.14
C LEU A 62 -11.36 3.73 3.36
N ALA A 63 -11.51 5.06 3.26
CA ALA A 63 -11.76 5.91 4.39
C ALA A 63 -12.88 6.91 4.12
N ASP A 64 -13.56 7.36 5.17
CA ASP A 64 -14.62 8.36 5.14
C ASP A 64 -14.56 9.26 6.39
N LYS A 65 -15.57 10.12 6.58
CA LYS A 65 -15.66 11.05 7.72
C LYS A 65 -15.67 10.37 9.11
N THR A 66 -15.89 9.07 9.16
CA THR A 66 -15.86 8.29 10.42
C THR A 66 -14.52 7.58 10.64
N THR A 67 -13.55 7.83 9.76
CA THR A 67 -12.22 7.22 9.79
C THR A 67 -11.18 8.21 10.31
N LEU A 68 -10.37 7.77 11.27
CA LEU A 68 -9.14 8.44 11.69
C LEU A 68 -7.95 7.80 10.97
N ILE A 69 -7.17 8.60 10.27
CA ILE A 69 -5.88 8.17 9.71
C ILE A 69 -4.76 8.78 10.55
N VAL A 70 -3.94 7.91 11.15
CA VAL A 70 -2.76 8.29 11.93
C VAL A 70 -1.52 7.96 11.13
N ALA A 71 -0.86 8.97 10.58
CA ALA A 71 0.25 8.79 9.64
C ALA A 71 1.58 9.27 10.22
N ASP A 72 2.66 8.55 9.92
CA ASP A 72 4.00 9.02 10.20
C ASP A 72 4.27 10.35 9.48
N LYS A 73 5.04 11.23 10.11
CA LYS A 73 5.33 12.57 9.58
C LYS A 73 6.09 12.53 8.25
N LEU A 74 6.86 11.47 7.98
CA LEU A 74 7.72 11.35 6.81
C LEU A 74 7.18 10.42 5.71
N ILE A 75 5.92 9.99 5.77
CA ILE A 75 5.32 9.23 4.65
C ILE A 75 5.35 10.04 3.37
N HIS A 76 5.41 9.35 2.24
CA HIS A 76 5.49 9.95 0.92
C HIS A 76 4.34 10.93 0.64
N ALA A 77 4.64 12.03 -0.06
CA ALA A 77 3.68 13.08 -0.37
C ALA A 77 2.41 12.56 -1.06
N SER A 78 2.52 11.56 -1.93
CA SER A 78 1.36 10.96 -2.60
C SER A 78 0.36 10.28 -1.64
N LEU A 79 0.83 9.75 -0.50
CA LEU A 79 -0.05 9.24 0.55
C LEU A 79 -0.77 10.39 1.25
N ILE A 80 -0.06 11.47 1.54
CA ILE A 80 -0.66 12.68 2.13
C ILE A 80 -1.73 13.25 1.19
N ASP A 81 -1.41 13.39 -0.11
CA ASP A 81 -2.38 13.85 -1.12
C ASP A 81 -3.62 12.96 -1.17
N GLY A 82 -3.42 11.64 -1.16
CA GLY A 82 -4.53 10.69 -1.14
C GLY A 82 -5.40 10.80 0.11
N ILE A 83 -4.79 10.96 1.28
CA ILE A 83 -5.52 11.14 2.55
C ILE A 83 -6.30 12.47 2.54
N GLN A 84 -5.68 13.55 2.07
CA GLN A 84 -6.34 14.87 1.97
C GLN A 84 -7.50 14.90 0.97
N ASN A 85 -7.46 14.04 -0.05
CA ASN A 85 -8.54 13.88 -1.03
C ASN A 85 -9.67 12.96 -0.52
N SER A 86 -9.53 12.38 0.67
CA SER A 86 -10.59 11.64 1.35
C SER A 86 -11.31 12.51 2.37
N ASP A 87 -12.46 12.04 2.86
CA ASP A 87 -13.20 12.72 3.95
C ASP A 87 -12.67 12.36 5.35
N ALA A 88 -11.58 11.59 5.45
CA ALA A 88 -11.04 11.11 6.73
C ALA A 88 -10.30 12.21 7.50
N GLN A 89 -10.31 12.10 8.82
CA GLN A 89 -9.47 12.94 9.67
C GLN A 89 -8.04 12.46 9.67
N LEU A 90 -7.11 13.30 9.22
CA LEU A 90 -5.67 13.05 9.30
C LEU A 90 -5.09 13.62 10.61
N VAL A 91 -4.35 12.79 11.33
CA VAL A 91 -3.44 13.22 12.43
C VAL A 91 -2.06 12.62 12.14
N ARG A 92 -1.02 13.46 12.20
CA ARG A 92 0.37 13.00 11.96
C ARG A 92 1.09 12.83 13.29
N PHE A 93 1.77 11.71 13.47
CA PHE A 93 2.68 11.51 14.60
C PHE A 93 4.14 11.82 14.20
N ARG A 94 4.98 12.10 15.20
CA ARG A 94 6.40 12.35 14.98
C ARG A 94 7.07 11.09 14.44
N HIS A 95 7.96 11.29 13.47
CA HIS A 95 8.65 10.22 12.77
C HIS A 95 9.25 9.18 13.73
N ASN A 96 8.88 7.92 13.54
CA ASN A 96 9.30 6.74 14.31
C ASN A 96 9.15 6.88 15.85
N ASP A 97 8.29 7.81 16.32
CA ASP A 97 8.06 8.07 17.76
C ASP A 97 6.80 7.31 18.23
N MET A 98 7.01 6.14 18.80
CA MET A 98 5.92 5.27 19.26
C MET A 98 5.18 5.81 20.47
N ASP A 99 5.86 6.55 21.36
CA ASP A 99 5.21 7.23 22.47
C ASP A 99 4.23 8.29 21.96
N HIS A 100 4.62 9.05 20.94
CA HIS A 100 3.72 10.02 20.33
C HIS A 100 2.60 9.35 19.55
N LEU A 101 2.85 8.24 18.85
CA LEU A 101 1.79 7.45 18.21
C LEU A 101 0.76 6.97 19.24
N ALA A 102 1.21 6.42 20.37
CA ALA A 102 0.34 5.99 21.46
C ALA A 102 -0.49 7.15 22.04
N GLN A 103 0.13 8.32 22.25
CA GLN A 103 -0.58 9.53 22.72
C GLN A 103 -1.67 9.98 21.73
N VAL A 104 -1.38 9.96 20.42
CA VAL A 104 -2.33 10.32 19.36
C VAL A 104 -3.50 9.33 19.34
N LEU A 105 -3.22 8.02 19.35
CA LEU A 105 -4.26 6.99 19.37
C LEU A 105 -5.13 7.11 20.63
N LYS A 106 -4.54 7.24 21.79
CA LYS A 106 -5.27 7.42 23.06
C LYS A 106 -6.19 8.65 23.04
N LYS A 107 -5.73 9.74 22.42
CA LYS A 107 -6.47 11.01 22.37
C LYS A 107 -7.62 11.00 21.40
N TYR A 108 -7.48 10.35 20.24
CA TYR A 108 -8.40 10.54 19.13
C TYR A 108 -9.17 9.28 18.73
N ALA A 109 -8.61 8.05 18.90
CA ALA A 109 -9.17 6.84 18.31
C ALA A 109 -10.62 6.58 18.72
N HIS A 110 -11.00 6.87 19.96
CA HIS A 110 -12.33 6.63 20.51
C HIS A 110 -13.46 7.48 19.86
N ASN A 111 -13.10 8.52 19.10
CA ASN A 111 -14.06 9.38 18.40
C ASN A 111 -14.43 8.87 17.00
N TYR A 112 -13.78 7.80 16.52
CA TYR A 112 -13.91 7.30 15.16
C TYR A 112 -14.28 5.82 15.18
N SER A 113 -15.06 5.41 14.16
CA SER A 113 -15.46 4.00 14.00
C SER A 113 -14.37 3.13 13.40
N GLU A 114 -13.41 3.74 12.70
CA GLU A 114 -12.29 3.08 12.07
C GLU A 114 -11.01 3.89 12.29
N VAL A 115 -9.91 3.19 12.58
CA VAL A 115 -8.58 3.79 12.70
C VAL A 115 -7.64 3.11 11.71
N ILE A 116 -6.88 3.90 10.96
CA ILE A 116 -5.88 3.42 10.01
C ILE A 116 -4.53 4.05 10.38
N ILE A 117 -3.53 3.22 10.62
CA ILE A 117 -2.14 3.66 10.79
C ILE A 117 -1.44 3.52 9.43
N VAL A 118 -0.69 4.56 9.04
CA VAL A 118 0.04 4.60 7.76
C VAL A 118 1.51 4.90 8.00
N CYS A 119 2.39 4.05 7.48
CA CYS A 119 3.85 4.21 7.55
C CYS A 119 4.51 3.67 6.27
N GLU A 120 5.82 3.93 6.12
CA GLU A 120 6.68 3.28 5.13
C GLU A 120 7.56 2.24 5.83
N SER A 121 7.88 1.14 5.18
CA SER A 121 8.83 0.15 5.73
C SER A 121 10.24 0.71 5.82
N ILE A 122 10.67 1.42 4.77
CA ILE A 122 11.93 2.16 4.67
C ILE A 122 11.62 3.54 4.15
N TYR A 123 12.05 4.57 4.86
CA TYR A 123 11.78 5.96 4.50
C TYR A 123 12.76 6.49 3.46
N SER A 124 12.25 7.16 2.43
CA SER A 124 12.99 7.51 1.22
C SER A 124 14.15 8.47 1.44
N MET A 125 14.04 9.40 2.39
CA MET A 125 15.02 10.47 2.60
C MET A 125 16.10 10.07 3.59
N ASP A 126 15.72 9.42 4.69
CA ASP A 126 16.60 9.10 5.80
C ASP A 126 17.13 7.66 5.71
N GLY A 127 16.44 6.78 4.98
CA GLY A 127 16.84 5.38 4.78
C GLY A 127 16.67 4.51 6.03
N ASP A 128 16.02 5.04 7.05
CA ASP A 128 15.73 4.30 8.26
C ASP A 128 14.47 3.43 8.13
N THR A 129 14.33 2.49 9.04
CA THR A 129 13.24 1.53 9.05
C THR A 129 12.22 1.87 10.12
N VAL A 130 10.95 1.54 9.84
CA VAL A 130 9.87 1.68 10.80
C VAL A 130 10.00 0.68 11.96
N PRO A 131 9.72 1.04 13.22
CA PRO A 131 9.64 0.10 14.35
C PRO A 131 8.34 -0.71 14.28
N ILE A 132 8.27 -1.63 13.32
CA ILE A 132 7.02 -2.29 12.88
C ILE A 132 6.36 -3.10 13.99
N HIS A 133 7.13 -3.77 14.86
CA HIS A 133 6.58 -4.58 15.94
C HIS A 133 5.85 -3.72 16.99
N ASP A 134 6.40 -2.53 17.28
CA ASP A 134 5.77 -1.60 18.22
C ASP A 134 4.48 -1.01 17.61
N ILE A 135 4.49 -0.70 16.29
CA ILE A 135 3.27 -0.27 15.58
C ILE A 135 2.21 -1.36 15.61
N ILE A 136 2.58 -2.63 15.38
CA ILE A 136 1.65 -3.76 15.42
C ILE A 136 1.04 -3.91 16.82
N GLN A 137 1.83 -3.73 17.88
CA GLN A 137 1.31 -3.76 19.24
C GLN A 137 0.23 -2.68 19.44
N LEU A 138 0.51 -1.44 19.05
CA LEU A 138 -0.44 -0.33 19.14
C LEU A 138 -1.65 -0.54 18.21
N LYS A 139 -1.43 -1.02 16.98
CA LYS A 139 -2.49 -1.39 16.05
C LYS A 139 -3.49 -2.36 16.70
N ASN A 140 -2.98 -3.39 17.37
CA ASN A 140 -3.81 -4.41 18.00
C ASN A 140 -4.54 -3.85 19.24
N GLU A 141 -3.88 -3.03 20.06
CA GLU A 141 -4.48 -2.39 21.23
C GLU A 141 -5.70 -1.50 20.84
N TYR A 142 -5.59 -0.78 19.73
CA TYR A 142 -6.64 0.14 19.25
C TYR A 142 -7.54 -0.45 18.16
N ASN A 143 -7.40 -1.75 17.85
CA ASN A 143 -8.13 -2.42 16.76
C ASN A 143 -8.05 -1.63 15.44
N ALA A 144 -6.87 -1.07 15.15
CA ALA A 144 -6.61 -0.28 13.95
C ALA A 144 -6.26 -1.18 12.76
N LYS A 145 -6.38 -0.67 11.54
CA LYS A 145 -5.77 -1.23 10.34
C LYS A 145 -4.38 -0.64 10.13
N LEU A 146 -3.49 -1.40 9.52
CA LEU A 146 -2.14 -0.99 9.20
C LEU A 146 -1.89 -1.03 7.70
N ILE A 147 -1.51 0.11 7.14
CA ILE A 147 -1.06 0.27 5.75
C ILE A 147 0.45 0.53 5.77
N VAL A 148 1.21 -0.28 5.04
CA VAL A 148 2.65 -0.11 4.91
C VAL A 148 3.03 0.08 3.44
N ASP A 149 3.71 1.17 3.14
CA ASP A 149 4.33 1.39 1.82
C ASP A 149 5.72 0.73 1.79
N GLU A 150 5.85 -0.28 0.93
CA GLU A 150 7.06 -1.06 0.70
C GLU A 150 7.84 -0.60 -0.55
N ALA A 151 7.56 0.58 -1.07
CA ALA A 151 8.15 1.06 -2.32
C ALA A 151 9.69 1.06 -2.31
N HIS A 152 10.32 1.21 -1.15
CA HIS A 152 11.78 1.23 -0.98
C HIS A 152 12.39 -0.09 -0.52
N SER A 153 11.58 -1.10 -0.20
CA SER A 153 12.04 -2.39 0.30
C SER A 153 11.74 -3.56 -0.65
N ILE A 154 10.61 -3.48 -1.36
CA ILE A 154 10.20 -4.53 -2.31
C ILE A 154 11.24 -4.71 -3.43
N GLY A 155 11.59 -5.94 -3.74
CA GLY A 155 12.63 -6.28 -4.71
C GLY A 155 14.05 -6.32 -4.10
N LEU A 156 14.25 -5.87 -2.85
CA LEU A 156 15.55 -5.77 -2.18
C LEU A 156 15.63 -6.60 -0.89
N TYR A 157 14.60 -6.55 -0.06
CA TYR A 157 14.54 -7.19 1.26
C TYR A 157 13.63 -8.41 1.24
N GLY A 158 13.83 -9.31 2.21
CA GLY A 158 13.10 -10.56 2.33
C GLY A 158 13.58 -11.65 1.39
N VAL A 159 13.04 -12.85 1.56
CA VAL A 159 13.41 -14.02 0.74
C VAL A 159 12.96 -13.81 -0.70
N GLY A 160 13.93 -13.76 -1.62
CA GLY A 160 13.65 -13.50 -3.04
C GLY A 160 13.14 -12.07 -3.30
N GLY A 161 13.39 -11.12 -2.40
CA GLY A 161 13.01 -9.72 -2.56
C GLY A 161 11.55 -9.41 -2.24
N ASN A 162 10.85 -10.26 -1.50
CA ASN A 162 9.41 -10.16 -1.23
C ASN A 162 9.02 -9.11 -0.17
N GLY A 163 9.95 -8.25 0.23
CA GLY A 163 9.70 -7.08 1.07
C GLY A 163 10.26 -7.17 2.49
N TRP A 164 10.46 -6.01 3.10
CA TRP A 164 11.02 -5.90 4.44
C TRP A 164 10.04 -6.39 5.52
N ILE A 165 8.74 -6.19 5.35
CA ILE A 165 7.71 -6.72 6.27
C ILE A 165 7.75 -8.25 6.33
N ASN A 166 8.01 -8.90 5.19
CA ASN A 166 8.24 -10.35 5.14
C ASN A 166 9.52 -10.75 5.88
N GLU A 167 10.60 -9.97 5.71
CA GLU A 167 11.87 -10.21 6.43
C GLU A 167 11.69 -10.11 7.94
N GLN A 168 10.81 -9.21 8.41
CA GLN A 168 10.47 -9.08 9.83
C GLN A 168 9.47 -10.15 10.32
N GLY A 169 8.94 -10.99 9.44
CA GLY A 169 8.01 -12.07 9.79
C GLY A 169 6.62 -11.60 10.23
N CYS A 170 6.22 -10.37 9.89
CA CYS A 170 4.98 -9.77 10.38
C CYS A 170 3.96 -9.42 9.27
N LEU A 171 4.09 -10.02 8.08
CA LEU A 171 3.18 -9.74 6.97
C LEU A 171 1.70 -9.98 7.29
N SER A 172 1.39 -10.97 8.14
CA SER A 172 0.02 -11.29 8.56
C SER A 172 -0.65 -10.16 9.36
N ASP A 173 0.15 -9.34 10.04
CA ASP A 173 -0.33 -8.24 10.87
C ASP A 173 -0.55 -6.93 10.10
N VAL A 174 -0.05 -6.87 8.86
CA VAL A 174 -0.24 -5.72 7.96
C VAL A 174 -1.49 -5.93 7.11
N ASP A 175 -2.45 -5.02 7.16
CA ASP A 175 -3.71 -5.16 6.41
C ASP A 175 -3.53 -4.86 4.92
N ILE A 176 -2.77 -3.83 4.60
CA ILE A 176 -2.50 -3.41 3.22
C ILE A 176 -1.01 -3.16 3.04
N VAL A 177 -0.44 -3.77 2.00
CA VAL A 177 0.92 -3.51 1.53
C VAL A 177 0.83 -2.77 0.20
N LEU A 178 1.54 -1.65 0.09
CA LEU A 178 1.64 -0.86 -1.13
C LEU A 178 3.02 -1.07 -1.75
N VAL A 179 3.08 -1.34 -3.04
CA VAL A 179 4.35 -1.53 -3.76
C VAL A 179 4.41 -0.63 -4.99
N ALA A 180 5.58 -0.10 -5.31
CA ALA A 180 5.82 0.71 -6.49
C ALA A 180 6.88 0.08 -7.39
N PHE A 181 6.59 0.03 -8.69
CA PHE A 181 7.48 -0.63 -9.66
C PHE A 181 8.55 0.31 -10.26
N GLY A 182 8.48 1.61 -9.95
CA GLY A 182 9.40 2.60 -10.48
C GLY A 182 10.81 2.56 -9.89
N LYS A 183 11.03 1.80 -8.81
CA LYS A 183 12.29 1.74 -8.06
C LYS A 183 13.06 0.46 -8.40
N ALA A 184 13.10 -0.53 -7.54
CA ALA A 184 13.87 -1.77 -7.74
C ALA A 184 13.55 -2.50 -9.06
N PHE A 185 12.30 -2.45 -9.54
CA PHE A 185 11.92 -3.11 -10.79
C PHE A 185 12.28 -2.31 -12.04
N GLY A 186 12.48 -0.97 -11.94
CA GLY A 186 12.77 -0.11 -13.09
C GLY A 186 11.62 -0.05 -14.12
N LEU A 187 10.37 -0.20 -13.67
CA LEU A 187 9.16 -0.23 -14.48
C LEU A 187 8.17 0.86 -14.03
N SER A 188 7.13 1.11 -14.82
CA SER A 188 6.01 1.94 -14.38
C SER A 188 4.95 1.06 -13.69
N GLY A 189 4.21 1.65 -12.74
CA GLY A 189 3.12 0.97 -12.06
C GLY A 189 3.25 0.96 -10.55
N GLY A 190 2.21 0.45 -9.91
CA GLY A 190 2.16 0.15 -8.49
C GLY A 190 1.08 -0.89 -8.23
N MET A 191 1.07 -1.46 -7.05
CA MET A 191 0.09 -2.48 -6.69
C MET A 191 -0.27 -2.39 -5.21
N LEU A 192 -1.57 -2.40 -4.94
CA LEU A 192 -2.10 -2.60 -3.60
C LEU A 192 -2.31 -4.09 -3.38
N LEU A 193 -1.81 -4.61 -2.28
CA LEU A 193 -1.88 -6.01 -1.88
C LEU A 193 -2.62 -6.13 -0.54
N SER A 194 -3.64 -6.99 -0.47
CA SER A 194 -4.49 -7.10 0.72
C SER A 194 -5.37 -8.36 0.70
N SER A 195 -6.40 -8.37 1.56
CA SER A 195 -7.48 -9.37 1.51
C SER A 195 -8.29 -9.26 0.23
N GLN A 196 -8.98 -10.35 -0.14
CA GLN A 196 -9.89 -10.39 -1.30
C GLN A 196 -10.96 -9.29 -1.22
N ASP A 197 -11.54 -9.04 -0.03
CA ASP A 197 -12.62 -8.06 0.15
C ASP A 197 -12.15 -6.61 -0.10
N ILE A 198 -10.97 -6.25 0.42
CA ILE A 198 -10.37 -4.92 0.18
C ILE A 198 -10.06 -4.74 -1.30
N VAL A 199 -9.45 -5.74 -1.94
CA VAL A 199 -9.13 -5.69 -3.37
C VAL A 199 -10.39 -5.61 -4.23
N ALA A 200 -11.44 -6.36 -3.90
CA ALA A 200 -12.72 -6.28 -4.59
C ALA A 200 -13.36 -4.87 -4.47
N LYS A 201 -13.32 -4.28 -3.26
CA LYS A 201 -13.78 -2.90 -3.02
C LYS A 201 -12.99 -1.88 -3.86
N MET A 202 -11.66 -2.06 -3.94
CA MET A 202 -10.79 -1.21 -4.77
C MET A 202 -11.15 -1.31 -6.25
N ARG A 203 -11.27 -2.53 -6.80
CA ARG A 203 -11.64 -2.76 -8.21
C ARG A 203 -13.02 -2.20 -8.58
N ALA A 204 -13.94 -2.14 -7.61
CA ALA A 204 -15.28 -1.62 -7.85
C ALA A 204 -15.34 -0.09 -7.90
N LYS A 205 -14.40 0.62 -7.29
CA LYS A 205 -14.49 2.07 -7.08
C LYS A 205 -13.32 2.87 -7.70
N CYS A 206 -12.18 2.24 -7.98
CA CYS A 206 -11.04 2.87 -8.66
C CYS A 206 -10.98 2.62 -10.16
#